data_d5605c61873ae0ca1ffeec3f2b8ef993
#
_entry.id   d5605c61873ae0ca1ffeec3f2b8ef993
#
_cell.length_a   1.000
_cell.length_b   1.000
_cell.length_c   1.000
_cell.angle_alpha   90.00
_cell.angle_beta   90.00
_cell.angle_gamma   90.00
#
_symmetry.space_group_name_H-M   'P 1'
#
loop_
_entity.id
_entity.type
_entity.pdbx_description
1 polymer ?
#
loop_
_entity_poly.entity_id
_entity_poly.type
_entity_poly.pdbx_seq_one_letter_code
_entity_poly.pdbx_strand_id
1 'polypeptide(L)'
;MKKKLVNLTNMYLIGDIGNTEIKIFLFNKNFIKVKKIMFKTKFISNNYLKKKLNFIKNNKIQSSLFSSVVPYAYKKIKNFLTLRFNIKSNELKNMNFSKLVKLKANRLQVGSDRIANAISVIDNKNNFIVVDFGTATTFDVIVKNTYYGGVIAPGVSLSLNTLIEKASLIPLTNLSKISKVVGTNTKLAVKSGFYWGYLGLIDNIIFMIKKQTKKPFKLIFTGGFAYMFKNLKKNKPIIKKDLTIHGLLKVIEKNN
;
A
#
# COMPACT_ATOMS: atom_id res chain seq x y z
N MET A 1 18.98 -26.82 -33.47
CA MET A 1 18.56 -26.12 -32.21
C MET A 1 17.13 -25.64 -32.35
N LYS A 2 16.16 -26.32 -31.72
CA LYS A 2 14.76 -25.92 -31.73
C LYS A 2 14.61 -24.72 -30.79
N LYS A 3 14.34 -23.51 -31.33
CA LYS A 3 13.87 -22.36 -30.55
C LYS A 3 12.61 -22.80 -29.82
N LYS A 4 12.66 -22.94 -28.48
CA LYS A 4 11.46 -23.04 -27.64
C LYS A 4 10.58 -21.83 -27.99
N LEU A 5 9.47 -22.05 -28.67
CA LEU A 5 8.35 -21.10 -28.73
C LEU A 5 7.97 -20.79 -27.29
N VAL A 6 8.38 -19.64 -26.81
CA VAL A 6 7.90 -19.10 -25.55
C VAL A 6 6.42 -18.85 -25.78
N ASN A 7 5.58 -19.74 -25.27
CA ASN A 7 4.15 -19.52 -25.21
C ASN A 7 3.93 -18.16 -24.50
N LEU A 8 3.56 -17.15 -25.30
CA LEU A 8 3.21 -15.82 -24.83
C LEU A 8 1.93 -15.96 -24.00
N THR A 9 2.10 -16.35 -22.74
CA THR A 9 0.98 -16.44 -21.80
C THR A 9 0.49 -15.04 -21.47
N ASN A 10 -0.82 -14.84 -21.49
CA ASN A 10 -1.44 -13.59 -21.08
C ASN A 10 -0.99 -13.22 -19.66
N MET A 11 -0.51 -12.00 -19.49
CA MET A 11 0.03 -11.48 -18.23
C MET A 11 -0.74 -10.26 -17.80
N TYR A 12 -0.74 -10.00 -16.50
CA TYR A 12 -1.33 -8.82 -15.88
C TYR A 12 -0.24 -7.99 -15.24
N LEU A 13 -0.21 -6.69 -15.57
CA LEU A 13 0.73 -5.74 -14.99
C LEU A 13 0.00 -4.87 -13.96
N ILE A 14 0.36 -5.01 -12.69
CA ILE A 14 -0.31 -4.33 -11.59
C ILE A 14 0.70 -3.48 -10.84
N GLY A 15 0.36 -2.23 -10.54
CA GLY A 15 1.26 -1.32 -9.85
C GLY A 15 0.61 -0.48 -8.78
N ASP A 16 1.41 -0.16 -7.77
CA ASP A 16 1.10 0.77 -6.69
C ASP A 16 2.13 1.90 -6.71
N ILE A 17 1.66 3.13 -6.92
CA ILE A 17 2.48 4.33 -7.10
C ILE A 17 2.27 5.23 -5.88
N GLY A 18 3.12 5.04 -4.87
CA GLY A 18 3.16 5.85 -3.66
C GLY A 18 4.13 7.04 -3.76
N ASN A 19 4.04 7.97 -2.81
CA ASN A 19 4.92 9.13 -2.73
C ASN A 19 6.40 8.75 -2.59
N THR A 20 6.71 7.71 -1.85
CA THR A 20 8.09 7.27 -1.57
C THR A 20 8.57 6.18 -2.51
N GLU A 21 7.70 5.24 -2.86
CA GLU A 21 8.06 4.02 -3.58
C GLU A 21 7.00 3.63 -4.60
N ILE A 22 7.46 3.10 -5.72
CA ILE A 22 6.64 2.47 -6.76
C ILE A 22 6.89 0.98 -6.73
N LYS A 23 5.80 0.19 -6.68
CA LYS A 23 5.81 -1.27 -6.74
C LYS A 23 5.08 -1.71 -7.98
N ILE A 24 5.71 -2.54 -8.81
CA ILE A 24 5.10 -3.11 -10.01
C ILE A 24 5.25 -4.61 -9.97
N PHE A 25 4.16 -5.29 -10.24
CA PHE A 25 4.04 -6.75 -10.23
C PHE A 25 3.59 -7.26 -11.58
N LEU A 26 4.14 -8.38 -11.98
CA LEU A 26 3.69 -9.16 -13.12
C LEU A 26 3.05 -10.45 -12.62
N PHE A 27 1.83 -10.73 -13.06
CA PHE A 27 1.10 -11.95 -12.77
C PHE A 27 0.81 -12.69 -14.07
N ASN A 28 0.81 -14.03 -14.02
CA ASN A 28 0.39 -14.87 -15.13
C ASN A 28 -1.16 -14.97 -15.20
N LYS A 29 -1.68 -15.70 -16.18
CA LYS A 29 -3.13 -15.93 -16.39
C LYS A 29 -3.85 -16.57 -15.20
N ASN A 30 -3.13 -17.28 -14.34
CA ASN A 30 -3.66 -17.91 -13.13
C ASN A 30 -3.48 -17.01 -11.88
N PHE A 31 -3.16 -15.73 -12.07
CA PHE A 31 -2.91 -14.75 -11.01
C PHE A 31 -1.76 -15.13 -10.07
N ILE A 32 -0.82 -15.95 -10.55
CA ILE A 32 0.41 -16.27 -9.81
C ILE A 32 1.45 -15.19 -10.10
N LYS A 33 2.03 -14.65 -9.04
CA LYS A 33 3.08 -13.63 -9.14
C LYS A 33 4.33 -14.18 -9.83
N VAL A 34 4.69 -13.59 -10.97
CA VAL A 34 5.87 -13.95 -11.75
C VAL A 34 7.05 -13.06 -11.41
N LYS A 35 6.80 -11.75 -11.26
CA LYS A 35 7.86 -10.77 -11.00
C LYS A 35 7.36 -9.63 -10.11
N LYS A 36 8.25 -9.12 -9.27
CA LYS A 36 8.05 -7.89 -8.49
C LYS A 36 9.26 -7.00 -8.69
N ILE A 37 9.03 -5.74 -8.97
CA ILE A 37 10.05 -4.69 -8.95
C ILE A 37 9.61 -3.56 -8.04
N MET A 38 10.58 -2.93 -7.38
CA MET A 38 10.37 -1.80 -6.48
C MET A 38 11.45 -0.75 -6.73
N PHE A 39 11.07 0.51 -6.67
CA PHE A 39 12.01 1.62 -6.78
C PHE A 39 11.45 2.92 -6.20
N LYS A 40 12.35 3.82 -5.81
CA LYS A 40 11.98 5.12 -5.25
C LYS A 40 11.30 6.00 -6.28
N THR A 41 10.18 6.60 -5.93
CA THR A 41 9.38 7.48 -6.81
C THR A 41 10.18 8.67 -7.32
N LYS A 42 11.08 9.24 -6.51
CA LYS A 42 11.94 10.38 -6.88
C LYS A 42 12.89 10.09 -8.05
N PHE A 43 13.20 8.84 -8.35
CA PHE A 43 14.11 8.47 -9.45
C PHE A 43 13.40 8.20 -10.78
N ILE A 44 12.10 8.43 -10.85
CA ILE A 44 11.33 8.15 -12.07
C ILE A 44 11.80 8.99 -13.26
N SER A 45 12.40 8.33 -14.25
CA SER A 45 12.83 8.90 -15.53
C SER A 45 12.64 7.88 -16.65
N ASN A 46 12.60 8.31 -17.92
CA ASN A 46 12.43 7.38 -19.04
C ASN A 46 13.58 6.35 -19.12
N ASN A 47 14.81 6.79 -18.88
CA ASN A 47 15.97 5.89 -18.88
C ASN A 47 15.88 4.88 -17.72
N TYR A 48 15.41 5.32 -16.55
CA TYR A 48 15.23 4.45 -15.41
C TYR A 48 14.11 3.43 -15.65
N LEU A 49 12.97 3.87 -16.21
CA LEU A 49 11.87 2.98 -16.58
C LEU A 49 12.29 1.97 -17.65
N LYS A 50 13.05 2.40 -18.66
CA LYS A 50 13.63 1.49 -19.69
C LYS A 50 14.43 0.36 -19.04
N LYS A 51 15.30 0.68 -18.07
CA LYS A 51 16.09 -0.31 -17.34
C LYS A 51 15.21 -1.24 -16.48
N LYS A 52 14.26 -0.68 -15.73
CA LYS A 52 13.45 -1.44 -14.77
C LYS A 52 12.34 -2.26 -15.41
N LEU A 53 11.75 -1.80 -16.52
CA LEU A 53 10.60 -2.42 -17.18
C LEU A 53 10.96 -3.22 -18.46
N ASN A 54 12.25 -3.41 -18.73
CA ASN A 54 12.69 -4.14 -19.94
C ASN A 54 12.14 -5.58 -20.02
N PHE A 55 11.86 -6.20 -18.87
CA PHE A 55 11.28 -7.55 -18.81
C PHE A 55 9.88 -7.64 -19.46
N ILE A 56 9.17 -6.53 -19.61
CA ILE A 56 7.85 -6.49 -20.26
C ILE A 56 7.95 -6.85 -21.75
N LYS A 57 9.07 -6.55 -22.41
CA LYS A 57 9.27 -6.78 -23.85
C LYS A 57 8.92 -8.19 -24.31
N ASN A 58 9.14 -9.18 -23.46
CA ASN A 58 8.95 -10.60 -23.80
C ASN A 58 7.63 -11.17 -23.25
N ASN A 59 6.70 -10.32 -22.83
CA ASN A 59 5.44 -10.75 -22.22
C ASN A 59 4.24 -10.08 -22.92
N LYS A 60 3.20 -10.87 -23.22
CA LYS A 60 1.94 -10.34 -23.72
C LYS A 60 1.11 -9.83 -22.53
N ILE A 61 1.04 -8.51 -22.35
CA ILE A 61 0.24 -7.90 -21.28
C ILE A 61 -1.21 -7.77 -21.74
N GLN A 62 -2.11 -8.49 -21.10
CA GLN A 62 -3.55 -8.46 -21.36
C GLN A 62 -4.23 -7.26 -20.73
N SER A 63 -3.87 -6.94 -19.48
CA SER A 63 -4.42 -5.83 -18.74
C SER A 63 -3.35 -5.19 -17.84
N SER A 64 -3.46 -3.87 -17.67
CA SER A 64 -2.56 -3.10 -16.81
C SER A 64 -3.36 -2.15 -15.94
N LEU A 65 -3.24 -2.30 -14.60
CA LEU A 65 -3.99 -1.54 -13.61
C LEU A 65 -3.07 -0.98 -12.52
N PHE A 66 -3.24 0.30 -12.22
CA PHE A 66 -2.45 0.98 -11.21
C PHE A 66 -3.33 1.63 -10.15
N SER A 67 -2.85 1.63 -8.91
CA SER A 67 -3.22 2.58 -7.88
C SER A 67 -2.20 3.70 -7.87
N SER A 68 -2.63 4.95 -7.79
CA SER A 68 -1.68 6.06 -7.70
C SER A 68 -2.17 7.19 -6.82
N VAL A 69 -1.29 7.65 -5.93
CA VAL A 69 -1.42 8.92 -5.19
C VAL A 69 -0.42 9.97 -5.69
N VAL A 70 0.28 9.69 -6.81
CA VAL A 70 1.26 10.58 -7.44
C VAL A 70 0.93 10.73 -8.93
N PRO A 71 0.04 11.67 -9.33
CA PRO A 71 -0.45 11.79 -10.70
C PRO A 71 0.66 11.94 -11.75
N TYR A 72 1.70 12.71 -11.44
CA TYR A 72 2.85 12.87 -12.33
C TYR A 72 3.57 11.55 -12.62
N ALA A 73 3.83 10.76 -11.59
CA ALA A 73 4.52 9.48 -11.74
C ALA A 73 3.66 8.47 -12.53
N TYR A 74 2.36 8.44 -12.27
CA TYR A 74 1.44 7.62 -13.06
C TYR A 74 1.41 8.04 -14.53
N LYS A 75 1.27 9.33 -14.83
CA LYS A 75 1.30 9.84 -16.21
C LYS A 75 2.58 9.41 -16.94
N LYS A 76 3.72 9.50 -16.27
CA LYS A 76 5.02 9.10 -16.83
C LYS A 76 5.10 7.60 -17.11
N ILE A 77 4.66 6.76 -16.18
CA ILE A 77 4.61 5.29 -16.39
C ILE A 77 3.62 4.94 -17.50
N LYS A 78 2.42 5.50 -17.49
CA LYS A 78 1.40 5.28 -18.51
C LYS A 78 1.94 5.59 -19.91
N ASN A 79 2.52 6.79 -20.10
CA ASN A 79 3.10 7.19 -21.39
C ASN A 79 4.24 6.25 -21.81
N PHE A 80 5.13 5.88 -20.89
CA PHE A 80 6.23 4.96 -21.17
C PHE A 80 5.71 3.59 -21.62
N LEU A 81 4.70 3.03 -20.93
CA LEU A 81 4.09 1.73 -21.28
C LEU A 81 3.40 1.79 -22.64
N THR A 82 2.67 2.87 -22.92
CA THR A 82 1.98 3.05 -24.21
C THR A 82 2.98 3.19 -25.37
N LEU A 83 3.95 4.10 -25.24
CA LEU A 83 4.89 4.40 -26.36
C LEU A 83 5.89 3.27 -26.61
N ARG A 84 6.32 2.55 -25.57
CA ARG A 84 7.39 1.55 -25.67
C ARG A 84 6.88 0.15 -25.92
N PHE A 85 5.71 -0.19 -25.39
CA PHE A 85 5.18 -1.56 -25.39
C PHE A 85 3.75 -1.67 -25.94
N ASN A 86 3.13 -0.56 -26.35
CA ASN A 86 1.74 -0.48 -26.80
C ASN A 86 0.75 -1.03 -25.74
N ILE A 87 1.04 -0.78 -24.42
CA ILE A 87 0.21 -1.23 -23.31
C ILE A 87 -0.65 -0.07 -22.83
N LYS A 88 -1.98 -0.23 -22.89
CA LYS A 88 -2.94 0.70 -22.27
C LYS A 88 -3.01 0.40 -20.77
N SER A 89 -2.78 1.43 -19.95
CA SER A 89 -2.83 1.32 -18.49
C SER A 89 -3.99 2.11 -17.92
N ASN A 90 -4.72 1.50 -17.01
CA ASN A 90 -5.82 2.12 -16.28
C ASN A 90 -5.40 2.48 -14.86
N GLU A 91 -6.00 3.53 -14.31
CA GLU A 91 -5.93 3.87 -12.90
C GLU A 91 -7.22 3.41 -12.21
N LEU A 92 -7.11 2.90 -10.98
CA LEU A 92 -8.22 2.31 -10.24
C LEU A 92 -9.46 3.20 -10.18
N LYS A 93 -9.29 4.51 -9.94
CA LYS A 93 -10.42 5.46 -9.87
C LYS A 93 -11.21 5.58 -11.16
N ASN A 94 -10.59 5.26 -12.30
CA ASN A 94 -11.23 5.28 -13.62
C ASN A 94 -11.94 3.95 -13.93
N MET A 95 -11.83 2.94 -13.07
CA MET A 95 -12.50 1.65 -13.22
C MET A 95 -13.85 1.65 -12.52
N ASN A 96 -14.76 0.78 -12.99
CA ASN A 96 -15.96 0.48 -12.26
C ASN A 96 -15.67 -0.64 -11.23
N PHE A 97 -15.68 -0.29 -9.96
CA PHE A 97 -15.49 -1.22 -8.84
C PHE A 97 -16.71 -1.25 -7.88
N SER A 98 -17.85 -0.70 -8.30
CA SER A 98 -19.06 -0.60 -7.46
C SER A 98 -19.60 -1.97 -6.98
N LYS A 99 -19.35 -3.03 -7.77
CA LYS A 99 -19.68 -4.41 -7.40
C LYS A 99 -18.76 -4.99 -6.30
N LEU A 100 -17.61 -4.37 -6.07
CA LEU A 100 -16.60 -4.85 -5.10
C LEU A 100 -16.65 -4.06 -3.80
N VAL A 101 -16.88 -2.75 -3.86
CA VAL A 101 -16.94 -1.88 -2.68
C VAL A 101 -17.92 -0.73 -2.91
N LYS A 102 -18.75 -0.46 -1.92
CA LYS A 102 -19.56 0.77 -1.83
C LYS A 102 -18.74 1.82 -1.09
N LEU A 103 -18.76 3.07 -1.55
CA LEU A 103 -18.07 4.17 -0.88
C LEU A 103 -19.11 5.07 -0.19
N LYS A 104 -19.01 5.22 1.12
CA LYS A 104 -19.74 6.25 1.88
C LYS A 104 -18.96 7.56 1.89
N ALA A 105 -17.63 7.50 1.84
CA ALA A 105 -16.76 8.66 1.72
C ALA A 105 -16.74 9.20 0.27
N ASN A 106 -16.39 10.49 0.11
CA ASN A 106 -16.30 11.12 -1.20
C ASN A 106 -15.21 10.43 -2.06
N ARG A 107 -15.65 9.80 -3.16
CA ARG A 107 -14.80 9.04 -4.08
C ARG A 107 -13.61 9.84 -4.62
N LEU A 108 -13.78 11.13 -4.88
CA LEU A 108 -12.74 11.99 -5.44
C LEU A 108 -11.60 12.24 -4.44
N GLN A 109 -11.93 12.27 -3.14
CA GLN A 109 -10.98 12.58 -2.07
C GLN A 109 -10.27 11.33 -1.50
N VAL A 110 -10.86 10.14 -1.64
CA VAL A 110 -10.21 8.90 -1.16
C VAL A 110 -9.08 8.51 -2.11
N GLY A 111 -7.88 8.25 -1.57
CA GLY A 111 -6.75 7.72 -2.32
C GLY A 111 -7.06 6.36 -2.95
N SER A 112 -6.56 6.10 -4.16
CA SER A 112 -6.79 4.82 -4.85
C SER A 112 -6.17 3.64 -4.11
N ASP A 113 -5.06 3.84 -3.41
CA ASP A 113 -4.45 2.87 -2.51
C ASP A 113 -5.39 2.42 -1.39
N ARG A 114 -6.10 3.37 -0.77
CA ARG A 114 -7.08 3.09 0.29
C ARG A 114 -8.30 2.34 -0.23
N ILE A 115 -8.77 2.68 -1.45
CA ILE A 115 -9.85 1.95 -2.13
C ILE A 115 -9.40 0.51 -2.43
N ALA A 116 -8.19 0.33 -2.97
CA ALA A 116 -7.62 -0.99 -3.25
C ALA A 116 -7.45 -1.82 -1.96
N ASN A 117 -6.95 -1.21 -0.88
CA ASN A 117 -6.85 -1.86 0.43
C ASN A 117 -8.22 -2.35 0.92
N ALA A 118 -9.28 -1.53 0.80
CA ALA A 118 -10.63 -1.91 1.16
C ALA A 118 -11.14 -3.10 0.33
N ILE A 119 -11.00 -3.04 -1.00
CA ILE A 119 -11.40 -4.13 -1.92
C ILE A 119 -10.69 -5.44 -1.55
N SER A 120 -9.43 -5.36 -1.16
CA SER A 120 -8.62 -6.52 -0.80
C SER A 120 -9.19 -7.33 0.37
N VAL A 121 -9.80 -6.68 1.36
CA VAL A 121 -10.25 -7.31 2.61
C VAL A 121 -11.72 -7.67 2.63
N ILE A 122 -12.55 -7.04 1.78
CA ILE A 122 -14.00 -7.26 1.76
C ILE A 122 -14.33 -8.73 1.51
N ASP A 123 -15.16 -9.28 2.41
CA ASP A 123 -15.72 -10.63 2.34
C ASP A 123 -17.25 -10.66 2.55
N ASN A 124 -17.90 -9.49 2.58
CA ASN A 124 -19.34 -9.26 2.80
C ASN A 124 -19.90 -9.71 4.17
N LYS A 125 -19.08 -10.33 5.01
CA LYS A 125 -19.49 -10.88 6.33
C LYS A 125 -18.93 -10.07 7.47
N ASN A 126 -17.64 -9.77 7.41
CA ASN A 126 -16.90 -9.15 8.49
C ASN A 126 -16.72 -7.63 8.28
N ASN A 127 -16.42 -6.93 9.37
CA ASN A 127 -15.95 -5.55 9.32
C ASN A 127 -14.43 -5.54 9.52
N PHE A 128 -13.74 -4.59 8.89
CA PHE A 128 -12.30 -4.49 8.92
C PHE A 128 -11.84 -3.07 9.26
N ILE A 129 -10.79 -2.96 10.07
CA ILE A 129 -9.94 -1.78 10.11
C ILE A 129 -8.63 -2.18 9.47
N VAL A 130 -8.29 -1.54 8.36
CA VAL A 130 -6.98 -1.70 7.72
C VAL A 130 -6.08 -0.59 8.19
N VAL A 131 -4.94 -0.93 8.80
CA VAL A 131 -3.90 0.03 9.16
C VAL A 131 -2.74 -0.14 8.19
N ASP A 132 -2.47 0.89 7.39
CA ASP A 132 -1.37 0.91 6.44
C ASP A 132 -0.25 1.84 6.93
N PHE A 133 0.93 1.25 7.14
CA PHE A 133 2.13 1.96 7.60
C PHE A 133 2.99 2.39 6.40
N GLY A 134 2.50 3.37 5.67
CA GLY A 134 3.17 3.99 4.54
C GLY A 134 3.85 5.32 4.86
N THR A 135 3.87 6.24 3.89
CA THR A 135 4.32 7.64 4.09
C THR A 135 3.44 8.36 5.11
N ALA A 136 2.14 8.11 5.10
CA ALA A 136 1.21 8.34 6.20
C ALA A 136 0.86 7.02 6.85
N THR A 137 0.38 7.05 8.10
CA THR A 137 -0.28 5.92 8.75
C THR A 137 -1.78 6.10 8.58
N THR A 138 -2.41 5.26 7.74
CA THR A 138 -3.85 5.36 7.48
C THR A 138 -4.63 4.26 8.20
N PHE A 139 -5.86 4.59 8.60
CA PHE A 139 -6.81 3.66 9.18
C PHE A 139 -8.05 3.67 8.31
N ASP A 140 -8.27 2.62 7.55
CA ASP A 140 -9.42 2.47 6.67
C ASP A 140 -10.49 1.65 7.36
N VAL A 141 -11.72 2.19 7.44
CA VAL A 141 -12.85 1.57 8.13
C VAL A 141 -13.79 0.97 7.10
N ILE A 142 -13.92 -0.34 7.12
CA ILE A 142 -14.78 -1.10 6.21
C ILE A 142 -15.83 -1.84 7.02
N VAL A 143 -17.11 -1.60 6.71
CA VAL A 143 -18.24 -2.31 7.31
C VAL A 143 -18.91 -3.15 6.23
N LYS A 144 -18.80 -4.48 6.34
CA LYS A 144 -19.21 -5.44 5.33
C LYS A 144 -18.59 -5.10 3.97
N ASN A 145 -19.38 -4.65 2.99
CA ASN A 145 -18.95 -4.26 1.65
C ASN A 145 -18.82 -2.74 1.45
N THR A 146 -18.87 -1.95 2.54
CA THR A 146 -18.89 -0.50 2.45
C THR A 146 -17.66 0.11 3.11
N TYR A 147 -16.93 0.93 2.35
CA TYR A 147 -15.86 1.80 2.86
C TYR A 147 -16.50 3.04 3.51
N TYR A 148 -16.37 3.15 4.81
CA TYR A 148 -16.98 4.23 5.60
C TYR A 148 -16.14 5.51 5.61
N GLY A 149 -14.86 5.41 5.34
CA GLY A 149 -13.86 6.46 5.50
C GLY A 149 -12.71 5.98 6.36
N GLY A 150 -12.04 6.90 7.05
CA GLY A 150 -10.95 6.51 7.93
C GLY A 150 -10.18 7.69 8.52
N VAL A 151 -9.05 7.39 9.14
CA VAL A 151 -8.16 8.35 9.78
C VAL A 151 -6.82 8.37 9.05
N ILE A 152 -6.19 9.53 8.99
CA ILE A 152 -4.84 9.71 8.46
C ILE A 152 -3.99 10.34 9.56
N ALA A 153 -2.95 9.65 9.97
CA ALA A 153 -1.95 10.13 10.91
C ALA A 153 -0.59 10.23 10.21
N PRO A 154 0.37 10.99 10.76
CA PRO A 154 1.72 11.03 10.22
C PRO A 154 2.32 9.62 10.12
N GLY A 155 3.14 9.37 9.09
CA GLY A 155 3.84 8.09 8.95
C GLY A 155 5.04 8.00 9.89
N VAL A 156 5.34 6.80 10.35
CA VAL A 156 6.40 6.55 11.33
C VAL A 156 7.77 7.07 10.86
N SER A 157 8.17 6.70 9.64
CA SER A 157 9.44 7.18 9.05
C SER A 157 9.41 8.68 8.77
N LEU A 158 8.30 9.22 8.30
CA LEU A 158 8.18 10.64 8.01
C LEU A 158 8.39 11.46 9.29
N SER A 159 7.69 11.11 10.36
CA SER A 159 7.79 11.82 11.65
C SER A 159 9.21 11.72 12.24
N LEU A 160 9.83 10.51 12.19
CA LEU A 160 11.18 10.33 12.72
C LEU A 160 12.21 11.14 11.91
N ASN A 161 12.14 11.08 10.59
CA ASN A 161 13.08 11.81 9.73
C ASN A 161 12.92 13.33 9.91
N THR A 162 11.69 13.83 10.02
CA THR A 162 11.43 15.24 10.30
C THR A 162 11.99 15.65 11.66
N LEU A 163 11.83 14.82 12.70
CA LEU A 163 12.42 15.11 14.01
C LEU A 163 13.96 15.19 13.95
N ILE A 164 14.60 14.22 13.28
CA ILE A 164 16.07 14.20 13.11
C ILE A 164 16.53 15.40 12.29
N GLU A 165 15.81 15.78 11.24
CA GLU A 165 16.16 16.91 10.39
C GLU A 165 16.02 18.26 11.11
N LYS A 166 15.01 18.44 11.97
CA LYS A 166 14.70 19.72 12.61
C LYS A 166 15.33 19.91 13.99
N ALA A 167 15.78 18.85 14.63
CA ALA A 167 16.37 18.91 15.96
C ALA A 167 17.87 18.51 15.92
N SER A 168 18.74 19.50 15.89
CA SER A 168 20.20 19.37 15.67
C SER A 168 20.91 18.40 16.63
N LEU A 169 20.41 18.24 17.87
CA LEU A 169 21.00 17.34 18.87
C LEU A 169 20.44 15.91 18.82
N ILE A 170 19.49 15.64 17.94
CA ILE A 170 18.94 14.27 17.79
C ILE A 170 19.79 13.49 16.77
N PRO A 171 20.45 12.41 17.22
CA PRO A 171 21.30 11.62 16.34
C PRO A 171 20.49 10.80 15.35
N LEU A 172 21.09 10.46 14.21
CA LEU A 172 20.51 9.52 13.25
C LEU A 172 20.12 8.23 13.96
N THR A 173 18.82 7.91 13.91
CA THR A 173 18.22 6.82 14.69
C THR A 173 17.38 5.94 13.81
N ASN A 174 17.68 4.64 13.81
CA ASN A 174 16.82 3.64 13.17
C ASN A 174 15.82 3.08 14.18
N LEU A 175 14.54 3.03 13.81
CA LEU A 175 13.51 2.47 14.68
C LEU A 175 13.68 0.96 14.83
N SER A 176 13.54 0.51 16.06
CA SER A 176 13.47 -0.90 16.43
C SER A 176 12.55 -1.04 17.64
N LYS A 177 12.03 -2.25 17.85
CA LYS A 177 11.28 -2.56 19.06
C LYS A 177 12.16 -2.34 20.29
N ILE A 178 11.58 -1.78 21.35
CA ILE A 178 12.25 -1.52 22.61
C ILE A 178 11.36 -2.00 23.76
N SER A 179 11.98 -2.56 24.83
CA SER A 179 11.28 -3.07 26.00
C SER A 179 11.14 -2.01 27.11
N LYS A 180 12.18 -1.21 27.32
CA LYS A 180 12.19 -0.16 28.34
C LYS A 180 11.53 1.11 27.80
N VAL A 181 10.70 1.75 28.62
CA VAL A 181 10.04 3.02 28.27
C VAL A 181 10.99 4.19 28.47
N VAL A 182 11.71 4.24 29.60
CA VAL A 182 12.67 5.31 29.89
C VAL A 182 13.99 5.01 29.20
N GLY A 183 14.38 5.88 28.27
CA GLY A 183 15.68 5.81 27.59
C GLY A 183 16.76 6.54 28.40
N THR A 184 17.94 5.92 28.53
CA THR A 184 19.08 6.48 29.30
C THR A 184 20.03 7.33 28.46
N ASN A 185 19.75 7.48 27.16
CA ASN A 185 20.44 8.40 26.25
C ASN A 185 19.47 8.86 25.17
N THR A 186 19.84 9.90 24.41
CA THR A 186 19.00 10.53 23.39
C THR A 186 18.47 9.51 22.36
N LYS A 187 19.34 8.61 21.87
CA LYS A 187 18.96 7.60 20.88
C LYS A 187 17.92 6.62 21.41
N LEU A 188 18.06 6.16 22.64
CA LEU A 188 17.08 5.27 23.30
C LEU A 188 15.80 6.01 23.63
N ALA A 189 15.88 7.26 24.08
CA ALA A 189 14.70 8.09 24.33
C ALA A 189 13.87 8.31 23.07
N VAL A 190 14.51 8.64 21.93
CA VAL A 190 13.84 8.77 20.63
C VAL A 190 13.18 7.45 20.20
N LYS A 191 13.92 6.32 20.26
CA LYS A 191 13.36 5.00 19.94
C LYS A 191 12.14 4.67 20.79
N SER A 192 12.23 4.93 22.08
CA SER A 192 11.14 4.68 23.03
C SER A 192 9.92 5.53 22.74
N GLY A 193 10.09 6.83 22.54
CA GLY A 193 9.01 7.74 22.20
C GLY A 193 8.27 7.32 20.92
N PHE A 194 9.01 6.96 19.88
CA PHE A 194 8.40 6.48 18.63
C PHE A 194 7.72 5.12 18.78
N TYR A 195 8.36 4.15 19.43
CA TYR A 195 7.79 2.82 19.56
C TYR A 195 6.52 2.81 20.41
N TRP A 196 6.60 3.35 21.65
CA TRP A 196 5.46 3.37 22.58
C TRP A 196 4.42 4.41 22.18
N GLY A 197 4.86 5.55 21.66
CA GLY A 197 3.95 6.60 21.17
C GLY A 197 3.09 6.10 20.01
N TYR A 198 3.67 5.43 19.01
CA TYR A 198 2.88 4.86 17.92
C TYR A 198 2.03 3.67 18.33
N LEU A 199 2.47 2.83 19.28
CA LEU A 199 1.60 1.81 19.87
C LEU A 199 0.36 2.43 20.50
N GLY A 200 0.53 3.49 21.32
CA GLY A 200 -0.56 4.20 21.94
C GLY A 200 -1.49 4.88 20.93
N LEU A 201 -0.93 5.53 19.91
CA LEU A 201 -1.67 6.15 18.80
C LEU A 201 -2.54 5.12 18.09
N ILE A 202 -1.97 3.97 17.72
CA ILE A 202 -2.68 2.91 17.00
C ILE A 202 -3.80 2.34 17.86
N ASP A 203 -3.50 1.94 19.10
CA ASP A 203 -4.50 1.38 20.03
C ASP A 203 -5.63 2.35 20.29
N ASN A 204 -5.33 3.63 20.52
CA ASN A 204 -6.35 4.65 20.81
C ASN A 204 -7.23 4.93 19.59
N ILE A 205 -6.66 5.08 18.38
CA ILE A 205 -7.46 5.32 17.16
C ILE A 205 -8.38 4.12 16.89
N ILE A 206 -7.89 2.89 17.02
CA ILE A 206 -8.71 1.67 16.86
C ILE A 206 -9.83 1.64 17.89
N PHE A 207 -9.53 1.97 19.15
CA PHE A 207 -10.53 2.07 20.23
C PHE A 207 -11.61 3.09 19.90
N MET A 208 -11.23 4.30 19.47
CA MET A 208 -12.17 5.37 19.11
C MET A 208 -13.05 5.01 17.92
N ILE A 209 -12.49 4.35 16.89
CA ILE A 209 -13.27 3.85 15.74
C ILE A 209 -14.31 2.84 16.23
N LYS A 210 -13.94 1.88 17.07
CA LYS A 210 -14.85 0.88 17.64
C LYS A 210 -15.94 1.52 18.50
N LYS A 211 -15.58 2.51 19.34
CA LYS A 211 -16.51 3.27 20.19
C LYS A 211 -17.52 4.03 19.32
N GLN A 212 -17.06 4.74 18.30
CA GLN A 212 -17.92 5.53 17.41
C GLN A 212 -18.87 4.64 16.60
N THR A 213 -18.38 3.54 16.06
CA THR A 213 -19.16 2.69 15.14
C THR A 213 -20.01 1.66 15.87
N LYS A 214 -19.71 1.35 17.13
CA LYS A 214 -20.35 0.30 17.95
C LYS A 214 -20.34 -1.08 17.27
N LYS A 215 -19.28 -1.39 16.51
CA LYS A 215 -19.13 -2.63 15.73
C LYS A 215 -17.85 -3.38 16.08
N PRO A 216 -17.87 -4.73 16.00
CA PRO A 216 -16.65 -5.53 16.05
C PRO A 216 -15.88 -5.42 14.72
N PHE A 217 -14.54 -5.44 14.78
CA PHE A 217 -13.66 -5.35 13.61
C PHE A 217 -12.53 -6.37 13.70
N LYS A 218 -12.19 -6.99 12.56
CA LYS A 218 -10.92 -7.66 12.33
C LYS A 218 -9.88 -6.62 11.93
N LEU A 219 -8.68 -6.72 12.49
CA LEU A 219 -7.59 -5.78 12.20
C LEU A 219 -6.68 -6.39 11.15
N ILE A 220 -6.40 -5.61 10.10
CA ILE A 220 -5.43 -5.95 9.06
C ILE A 220 -4.34 -4.89 9.07
N PHE A 221 -3.09 -5.30 9.22
CA PHE A 221 -1.94 -4.42 9.15
C PHE A 221 -1.15 -4.68 7.87
N THR A 222 -0.78 -3.61 7.18
CA THR A 222 0.05 -3.62 5.98
C THR A 222 1.08 -2.49 6.03
N GLY A 223 1.95 -2.41 5.03
CA GLY A 223 3.00 -1.40 5.00
C GLY A 223 4.28 -1.79 5.73
N GLY A 224 5.26 -0.89 5.72
CA GLY A 224 6.63 -1.19 6.14
C GLY A 224 6.81 -1.51 7.63
N PHE A 225 6.02 -0.89 8.51
CA PHE A 225 6.11 -1.05 9.96
C PHE A 225 5.07 -2.01 10.56
N ALA A 226 4.26 -2.69 9.74
CA ALA A 226 3.22 -3.60 10.20
C ALA A 226 3.74 -4.65 11.22
N TYR A 227 4.91 -5.23 10.96
CA TYR A 227 5.52 -6.23 11.86
C TYR A 227 6.01 -5.64 13.19
N MET A 228 6.45 -4.38 13.19
CA MET A 228 6.92 -3.71 14.40
C MET A 228 5.80 -3.53 15.41
N PHE A 229 4.61 -3.15 14.92
CA PHE A 229 3.45 -2.81 15.76
C PHE A 229 2.42 -3.95 15.90
N LYS A 230 2.77 -5.18 15.53
CA LYS A 230 1.84 -6.32 15.60
C LYS A 230 1.40 -6.71 17.00
N ASN A 231 2.17 -6.36 18.03
CA ASN A 231 1.92 -6.74 19.43
C ASN A 231 1.08 -5.67 20.15
N LEU A 232 -0.14 -5.44 19.69
CA LEU A 232 -1.09 -4.59 20.40
C LEU A 232 -1.59 -5.32 21.67
N LYS A 233 -1.85 -4.55 22.76
CA LYS A 233 -2.27 -5.13 24.04
C LYS A 233 -3.62 -5.85 23.95
N LYS A 234 -4.57 -5.27 23.19
CA LYS A 234 -5.98 -5.73 23.20
C LYS A 234 -6.42 -6.40 21.89
N ASN A 235 -5.59 -6.40 20.86
CA ASN A 235 -6.00 -6.85 19.52
C ASN A 235 -4.85 -7.58 18.84
N LYS A 236 -5.16 -8.68 18.15
CA LYS A 236 -4.17 -9.40 17.32
C LYS A 236 -4.42 -9.06 15.85
N PRO A 237 -3.65 -8.17 15.22
CA PRO A 237 -3.79 -7.86 13.81
C PRO A 237 -3.28 -9.00 12.94
N ILE A 238 -3.94 -9.21 11.80
CA ILE A 238 -3.46 -10.07 10.72
C ILE A 238 -2.54 -9.23 9.84
N ILE A 239 -1.30 -9.66 9.63
CA ILE A 239 -0.35 -8.96 8.77
C ILE A 239 -0.54 -9.43 7.33
N LYS A 240 -0.83 -8.49 6.42
CA LYS A 240 -0.92 -8.77 4.98
C LYS A 240 0.02 -7.82 4.21
N LYS A 241 1.01 -8.40 3.53
CA LYS A 241 1.93 -7.65 2.66
C LYS A 241 1.25 -7.32 1.33
N ASP A 242 1.69 -6.23 0.70
CA ASP A 242 1.28 -5.83 -0.65
C ASP A 242 -0.26 -5.79 -0.83
N LEU A 243 -0.99 -5.32 0.21
CA LEU A 243 -2.44 -5.36 0.29
C LEU A 243 -3.11 -4.62 -0.88
N THR A 244 -2.59 -3.44 -1.25
CA THR A 244 -3.02 -2.65 -2.41
C THR A 244 -3.00 -3.47 -3.70
N ILE A 245 -1.93 -4.24 -3.91
CA ILE A 245 -1.77 -5.09 -5.09
C ILE A 245 -2.84 -6.19 -5.13
N HIS A 246 -3.16 -6.80 -3.98
CA HIS A 246 -4.23 -7.80 -3.90
C HIS A 246 -5.60 -7.21 -4.21
N GLY A 247 -5.85 -5.96 -3.81
CA GLY A 247 -7.08 -5.25 -4.16
C GLY A 247 -7.20 -4.98 -5.65
N LEU A 248 -6.12 -4.50 -6.28
CA LEU A 248 -6.07 -4.29 -7.73
C LEU A 248 -6.26 -5.60 -8.51
N LEU A 249 -5.68 -6.70 -8.00
CA LEU A 249 -5.84 -8.02 -8.60
C LEU A 249 -7.31 -8.45 -8.62
N LYS A 250 -8.03 -8.32 -7.50
CA LYS A 250 -9.48 -8.59 -7.42
C LYS A 250 -10.29 -7.75 -8.43
N VAL A 251 -9.87 -6.51 -8.69
CA VAL A 251 -10.55 -5.66 -9.71
C VAL A 251 -10.34 -6.24 -11.11
N ILE A 252 -9.15 -6.70 -11.44
CA ILE A 252 -8.87 -7.35 -12.73
C ILE A 252 -9.67 -8.64 -12.85
N GLU A 253 -9.62 -9.51 -11.83
CA GLU A 253 -10.37 -10.79 -11.81
C GLU A 253 -11.87 -10.61 -12.05
N LYS A 254 -12.45 -9.52 -11.54
CA LYS A 254 -13.88 -9.26 -11.66
C LYS A 254 -14.28 -8.63 -13.00
N ASN A 255 -13.34 -8.04 -13.73
CA ASN A 255 -13.59 -7.34 -14.99
C ASN A 255 -13.08 -8.11 -16.22
N ASN A 256 -12.48 -9.30 -16.03
CA ASN A 256 -12.17 -10.28 -17.07
C ASN A 256 -13.28 -11.36 -17.15
#